data_9a791f9f11636d00bffb53fedb309d3e
#
_entry.id   9a791f9f11636d00bffb53fedb309d3e
#
_cell.length_a   1.000
_cell.length_b   1.000
_cell.length_c   1.000
_cell.angle_alpha   90.00
_cell.angle_beta   90.00
_cell.angle_gamma   90.00
#
_symmetry.space_group_name_H-M   'P 1'
#
loop_
_entity.id
_entity.type
_entity.pdbx_description
1 polymer ?
#
loop_
_entity_poly.entity_id
_entity_poly.type
_entity_poly.pdbx_seq_one_letter_code
_entity_poly.pdbx_strand_id
1 'polypeptide(L)'
;MGAGKKKLVVLTGAGISAESGFSTFRDSGGLWEKYDVMQVCSLDGYEADKALVINFFNGLRRDLEHAKPNKAHYDVAALEKFFDVSVITQNVDNLHERAGSSQVLHLHGELTKICDESKREVVDIGYRDIKMGERLGGTQARPFIVFFQEAVPNLDRAVEIVSEADIFVVIGSSLAVYPAASLINYAPQDCPIFVIDPKPVSTRRSVTFIQKKASEGVADLAMRLGVDINKK
;
A
#
# COMPACT_ATOMS: atom_id res chain seq x y z
N MET A 1 -0.09 0.78 36.35
CA MET A 1 -0.45 1.29 35.02
C MET A 1 0.05 0.26 34.02
N GLY A 2 -0.86 -0.43 33.30
CA GLY A 2 -0.45 -1.42 32.32
C GLY A 2 0.34 -0.72 31.22
N ALA A 3 1.49 -1.26 30.85
CA ALA A 3 2.22 -0.77 29.68
C ALA A 3 1.29 -0.87 28.45
N GLY A 4 1.13 0.23 27.69
CA GLY A 4 0.37 0.22 26.45
C GLY A 4 0.94 -0.82 25.47
N LYS A 5 0.15 -1.22 24.47
CA LYS A 5 0.65 -2.09 23.39
C LYS A 5 1.83 -1.42 22.69
N LYS A 6 2.85 -2.22 22.30
CA LYS A 6 3.93 -1.73 21.44
C LYS A 6 3.40 -1.31 20.08
N LYS A 7 3.95 -0.23 19.53
CA LYS A 7 3.63 0.28 18.19
C LYS A 7 4.32 -0.56 17.12
N LEU A 8 3.53 -1.26 16.34
CA LEU A 8 4.00 -2.04 15.19
C LEU A 8 3.58 -1.35 13.92
N VAL A 9 4.54 -0.81 13.17
CA VAL A 9 4.29 -0.11 11.91
C VAL A 9 4.62 -1.04 10.74
N VAL A 10 3.66 -1.20 9.83
CA VAL A 10 3.78 -2.09 8.67
C VAL A 10 3.73 -1.27 7.39
N LEU A 11 4.84 -1.22 6.65
CA LEU A 11 4.89 -0.64 5.30
C LEU A 11 4.64 -1.74 4.27
N THR A 12 3.60 -1.59 3.45
CA THR A 12 3.28 -2.59 2.43
C THR A 12 3.41 -2.05 1.01
N GLY A 13 3.80 -2.93 0.09
CA GLY A 13 3.81 -2.70 -1.35
C GLY A 13 2.99 -3.78 -2.08
N ALA A 14 2.99 -3.74 -3.42
CA ALA A 14 2.15 -4.61 -4.24
C ALA A 14 2.36 -6.12 -4.02
N GLY A 15 3.53 -6.51 -3.52
CA GLY A 15 3.84 -7.92 -3.22
C GLY A 15 2.93 -8.55 -2.17
N ILE A 16 2.33 -7.77 -1.23
CA ILE A 16 1.35 -8.33 -0.28
C ILE A 16 0.06 -8.75 -0.98
N SER A 17 -0.34 -8.04 -2.06
CA SER A 17 -1.57 -8.30 -2.81
C SER A 17 -1.40 -9.31 -3.96
N ALA A 18 -0.16 -9.78 -4.22
CA ALA A 18 0.13 -10.74 -5.29
C ALA A 18 -0.67 -12.05 -5.14
N GLU A 19 -0.81 -12.55 -3.91
CA GLU A 19 -1.56 -13.78 -3.60
C GLU A 19 -3.09 -13.56 -3.57
N SER A 20 -3.55 -12.33 -3.77
CA SER A 20 -4.98 -11.96 -3.90
C SER A 20 -5.46 -11.96 -5.36
N GLY A 21 -4.57 -12.30 -6.32
CA GLY A 21 -4.86 -12.20 -7.74
C GLY A 21 -4.90 -10.77 -8.27
N PHE A 22 -4.52 -9.77 -7.45
CA PHE A 22 -4.37 -8.40 -7.89
C PHE A 22 -2.96 -8.19 -8.45
N SER A 23 -2.88 -7.77 -9.71
CA SER A 23 -1.61 -7.72 -10.44
C SER A 23 -0.61 -6.80 -9.75
N THR A 24 0.62 -7.31 -9.55
CA THR A 24 1.75 -6.47 -9.16
C THR A 24 2.22 -5.61 -10.33
N PHE A 25 2.96 -4.55 -10.04
CA PHE A 25 3.43 -3.65 -11.08
C PHE A 25 4.68 -4.17 -11.82
N ARG A 26 5.62 -4.81 -11.10
CA ARG A 26 6.97 -5.11 -11.57
C ARG A 26 7.31 -6.59 -11.72
N ASP A 27 6.44 -7.50 -11.30
CA ASP A 27 6.69 -8.93 -11.48
C ASP A 27 6.45 -9.35 -12.93
N SER A 28 6.97 -10.53 -13.29
CA SER A 28 6.74 -11.13 -14.61
C SER A 28 5.25 -11.23 -14.90
N GLY A 29 4.80 -10.68 -16.03
CA GLY A 29 3.40 -10.51 -16.37
C GLY A 29 2.69 -9.37 -15.62
N GLY A 30 3.42 -8.54 -14.88
CA GLY A 30 2.89 -7.37 -14.18
C GLY A 30 2.43 -6.25 -15.11
N LEU A 31 1.84 -5.20 -14.52
CA LEU A 31 1.23 -4.11 -15.30
C LEU A 31 2.24 -3.36 -16.17
N TRP A 32 3.51 -3.21 -15.70
CA TRP A 32 4.56 -2.52 -16.44
C TRP A 32 5.08 -3.26 -17.69
N GLU A 33 4.79 -4.56 -17.82
CA GLU A 33 5.07 -5.28 -19.06
C GLU A 33 4.02 -5.00 -20.14
N LYS A 34 2.79 -4.62 -19.72
CA LYS A 34 1.64 -4.40 -20.61
C LYS A 34 1.43 -2.95 -20.97
N TYR A 35 1.83 -2.04 -20.09
CA TYR A 35 1.60 -0.61 -20.24
C TYR A 35 2.87 0.17 -19.96
N ASP A 36 3.11 1.23 -20.70
CA ASP A 36 4.11 2.22 -20.34
C ASP A 36 3.64 2.96 -19.08
N VAL A 37 4.41 2.81 -18.00
CA VAL A 37 4.10 3.41 -16.70
C VAL A 37 3.95 4.92 -16.78
N MET A 38 4.76 5.59 -17.63
CA MET A 38 4.71 7.03 -17.75
C MET A 38 3.46 7.50 -18.53
N GLN A 39 2.90 6.66 -19.39
CA GLN A 39 1.66 6.97 -20.08
C GLN A 39 0.43 6.84 -19.16
N VAL A 40 0.40 5.86 -18.25
CA VAL A 40 -0.82 5.56 -17.48
C VAL A 40 -0.77 5.97 -16.01
N CYS A 41 0.42 6.26 -15.46
CA CYS A 41 0.59 6.58 -14.03
C CYS A 41 1.37 7.87 -13.78
N SER A 42 1.56 8.75 -14.78
CA SER A 42 2.18 10.06 -14.58
C SER A 42 1.20 11.20 -14.82
N LEU A 43 1.54 12.39 -14.31
CA LEU A 43 0.76 13.59 -14.57
C LEU A 43 0.81 13.97 -16.06
N ASP A 44 1.98 13.89 -16.68
CA ASP A 44 2.14 14.16 -18.13
C ASP A 44 1.31 13.17 -18.98
N GLY A 45 1.30 11.89 -18.61
CA GLY A 45 0.47 10.88 -19.28
C GLY A 45 -1.02 11.17 -19.15
N TYR A 46 -1.47 11.59 -17.96
CA TYR A 46 -2.86 12.00 -17.74
C TYR A 46 -3.24 13.22 -18.58
N GLU A 47 -2.39 14.25 -18.65
CA GLU A 47 -2.66 15.43 -19.46
C GLU A 47 -2.63 15.14 -20.97
N ALA A 48 -1.78 14.22 -21.40
CA ALA A 48 -1.69 13.81 -22.80
C ALA A 48 -2.91 12.99 -23.27
N ASP A 49 -3.38 12.05 -22.43
CA ASP A 49 -4.54 11.19 -22.78
C ASP A 49 -5.33 10.80 -21.52
N LYS A 50 -6.25 11.68 -21.10
CA LYS A 50 -7.12 11.45 -19.95
C LYS A 50 -7.98 10.19 -20.11
N ALA A 51 -8.41 9.88 -21.33
CA ALA A 51 -9.26 8.73 -21.62
C ALA A 51 -8.50 7.42 -21.42
N LEU A 52 -7.26 7.32 -21.90
CA LEU A 52 -6.38 6.17 -21.69
C LEU A 52 -6.18 5.92 -20.19
N VAL A 53 -5.80 6.95 -19.43
CA VAL A 53 -5.53 6.84 -17.99
C VAL A 53 -6.78 6.46 -17.21
N ILE A 54 -7.92 7.10 -17.47
CA ILE A 54 -9.18 6.78 -16.80
C ILE A 54 -9.59 5.33 -17.12
N ASN A 55 -9.47 4.87 -18.36
CA ASN A 55 -9.80 3.50 -18.74
C ASN A 55 -8.86 2.48 -18.08
N PHE A 56 -7.57 2.79 -17.97
CA PHE A 56 -6.60 1.95 -17.26
C PHE A 56 -7.02 1.76 -15.80
N PHE A 57 -7.30 2.85 -15.07
CA PHE A 57 -7.71 2.76 -13.65
C PHE A 57 -9.12 2.19 -13.47
N ASN A 58 -10.03 2.36 -14.42
CA ASN A 58 -11.31 1.65 -14.43
C ASN A 58 -11.11 0.13 -14.52
N GLY A 59 -10.18 -0.32 -15.38
CA GLY A 59 -9.78 -1.73 -15.45
C GLY A 59 -9.31 -2.27 -14.11
N LEU A 60 -8.34 -1.57 -13.48
CA LEU A 60 -7.84 -1.95 -12.15
C LEU A 60 -8.94 -1.96 -11.08
N ARG A 61 -9.89 -1.03 -11.15
CA ARG A 61 -11.02 -0.97 -10.20
C ARG A 61 -11.94 -2.17 -10.33
N ARG A 62 -12.25 -2.60 -11.57
CA ARG A 62 -13.01 -3.83 -11.82
C ARG A 62 -12.28 -5.08 -11.33
N ASP A 63 -10.96 -5.16 -11.54
CA ASP A 63 -10.16 -6.27 -11.03
C ASP A 63 -10.18 -6.30 -9.49
N LEU A 64 -10.10 -5.13 -8.84
CA LEU A 64 -10.15 -5.00 -7.38
C LEU A 64 -11.49 -5.44 -6.79
N GLU A 65 -12.61 -5.22 -7.48
CA GLU A 65 -13.93 -5.69 -7.05
C GLU A 65 -13.95 -7.20 -6.82
N HIS A 66 -13.26 -7.94 -7.68
CA HIS A 66 -13.21 -9.41 -7.64
C HIS A 66 -12.05 -9.95 -6.75
N ALA A 67 -11.01 -9.16 -6.52
CA ALA A 67 -9.91 -9.54 -5.65
C ALA A 67 -10.38 -9.71 -4.20
N LYS A 68 -9.73 -10.62 -3.45
CA LYS A 68 -10.04 -10.86 -2.04
C LYS A 68 -8.77 -10.70 -1.20
N PRO A 69 -8.88 -10.17 0.04
CA PRO A 69 -7.75 -10.21 0.95
C PRO A 69 -7.21 -11.64 1.06
N ASN A 70 -5.90 -11.79 1.04
CA ASN A 70 -5.25 -13.07 1.28
C ASN A 70 -4.84 -13.22 2.75
N LYS A 71 -4.26 -14.36 3.09
CA LYS A 71 -3.86 -14.67 4.47
C LYS A 71 -2.93 -13.61 5.07
N ALA A 72 -2.04 -12.98 4.30
CA ALA A 72 -1.15 -11.94 4.84
C ALA A 72 -1.93 -10.72 5.35
N HIS A 73 -2.97 -10.28 4.63
CA HIS A 73 -3.82 -9.18 5.06
C HIS A 73 -4.55 -9.49 6.37
N TYR A 74 -5.16 -10.69 6.46
CA TYR A 74 -5.84 -11.13 7.69
C TYR A 74 -4.88 -11.30 8.86
N ASP A 75 -3.67 -11.82 8.62
CA ASP A 75 -2.65 -12.00 9.65
C ASP A 75 -2.15 -10.64 10.17
N VAL A 76 -1.95 -9.65 9.28
CA VAL A 76 -1.60 -8.27 9.68
C VAL A 76 -2.70 -7.67 10.57
N ALA A 77 -3.97 -7.79 10.17
CA ALA A 77 -5.09 -7.34 10.98
C ALA A 77 -5.16 -8.07 12.34
N ALA A 78 -4.86 -9.37 12.37
CA ALA A 78 -4.85 -10.17 13.60
C ALA A 78 -3.76 -9.75 14.60
N LEU A 79 -2.66 -9.15 14.14
CA LEU A 79 -1.62 -8.57 15.01
C LEU A 79 -2.15 -7.45 15.90
N GLU A 80 -3.25 -6.79 15.54
CA GLU A 80 -3.90 -5.75 16.37
C GLU A 80 -4.38 -6.27 17.74
N LYS A 81 -4.54 -7.58 17.88
CA LYS A 81 -4.81 -8.18 19.20
C LYS A 81 -3.65 -7.95 20.19
N PHE A 82 -2.42 -7.88 19.69
CA PHE A 82 -1.18 -7.88 20.49
C PHE A 82 -0.45 -6.55 20.46
N PHE A 83 -0.58 -5.79 19.37
CA PHE A 83 0.14 -4.56 19.09
C PHE A 83 -0.81 -3.42 18.77
N ASP A 84 -0.33 -2.18 18.89
CA ASP A 84 -0.92 -1.00 18.25
C ASP A 84 -0.38 -0.95 16.82
N VAL A 85 -1.19 -1.42 15.86
CA VAL A 85 -0.74 -1.63 14.48
C VAL A 85 -1.15 -0.45 13.61
N SER A 86 -0.19 0.16 12.94
CA SER A 86 -0.43 1.13 11.88
C SER A 86 0.09 0.57 10.55
N VAL A 87 -0.80 0.44 9.56
CA VAL A 87 -0.44 0.06 8.20
C VAL A 87 -0.22 1.32 7.36
N ILE A 88 0.93 1.43 6.73
CA ILE A 88 1.25 2.43 5.72
C ILE A 88 1.36 1.67 4.40
N THR A 89 0.49 1.95 3.43
CA THR A 89 0.50 1.20 2.18
C THR A 89 0.83 2.06 0.98
N GLN A 90 1.67 1.53 0.10
CA GLN A 90 1.92 2.06 -1.24
C GLN A 90 0.83 1.61 -2.22
N ASN A 91 0.02 0.64 -1.81
CA ASN A 91 -1.04 0.08 -2.64
C ASN A 91 -2.23 1.03 -2.71
N VAL A 92 -2.93 0.93 -3.81
CA VAL A 92 -4.15 1.69 -4.08
C VAL A 92 -5.42 0.83 -3.91
N ASP A 93 -5.24 -0.47 -3.59
CA ASP A 93 -6.32 -1.39 -3.23
C ASP A 93 -6.79 -1.17 -1.78
N ASN A 94 -7.96 -1.68 -1.43
CA ASN A 94 -8.57 -1.63 -0.09
C ASN A 94 -8.54 -2.99 0.63
N LEU A 95 -7.56 -3.84 0.31
CA LEU A 95 -7.53 -5.21 0.84
C LEU A 95 -7.18 -5.25 2.33
N HIS A 96 -6.43 -4.29 2.86
CA HIS A 96 -6.15 -4.16 4.28
C HIS A 96 -7.43 -3.87 5.08
N GLU A 97 -8.23 -2.89 4.66
CA GLU A 97 -9.49 -2.53 5.28
C GLU A 97 -10.48 -3.69 5.21
N ARG A 98 -10.58 -4.36 4.05
CA ARG A 98 -11.43 -5.52 3.85
C ARG A 98 -11.00 -6.73 4.69
N ALA A 99 -9.73 -6.81 5.07
CA ALA A 99 -9.22 -7.83 6.00
C ALA A 99 -9.45 -7.46 7.48
N GLY A 100 -9.85 -6.21 7.78
CA GLY A 100 -10.15 -5.73 9.12
C GLY A 100 -9.06 -4.91 9.79
N SER A 101 -8.01 -4.47 9.08
CA SER A 101 -7.03 -3.51 9.61
C SER A 101 -7.71 -2.18 9.94
N SER A 102 -7.53 -1.71 11.18
CA SER A 102 -8.25 -0.54 11.70
C SER A 102 -7.56 0.79 11.42
N GLN A 103 -6.24 0.80 11.21
CA GLN A 103 -5.44 1.99 10.94
C GLN A 103 -4.63 1.77 9.66
N VAL A 104 -5.14 2.31 8.54
CA VAL A 104 -4.49 2.22 7.23
C VAL A 104 -4.25 3.61 6.66
N LEU A 105 -3.02 3.92 6.31
CA LEU A 105 -2.61 5.16 5.66
C LEU A 105 -2.16 4.86 4.23
N HIS A 106 -2.93 5.31 3.23
CA HIS A 106 -2.57 5.20 1.83
C HIS A 106 -1.62 6.31 1.40
N LEU A 107 -0.46 5.95 0.87
CA LEU A 107 0.52 6.92 0.34
C LEU A 107 0.20 7.37 -1.08
N HIS A 108 -0.34 6.48 -1.88
CA HIS A 108 -0.53 6.72 -3.31
C HIS A 108 -1.99 6.84 -3.74
N GLY A 109 -2.91 7.07 -2.77
CA GLY A 109 -4.34 7.17 -3.04
C GLY A 109 -5.09 5.84 -3.03
N GLU A 110 -6.33 5.85 -3.48
CA GLU A 110 -7.26 4.73 -3.35
C GLU A 110 -8.11 4.56 -4.62
N LEU A 111 -8.15 3.34 -5.17
CA LEU A 111 -8.89 3.03 -6.41
C LEU A 111 -10.40 3.23 -6.27
N THR A 112 -10.96 3.06 -5.07
CA THR A 112 -12.40 3.23 -4.81
C THR A 112 -12.83 4.69 -4.78
N LYS A 113 -11.89 5.64 -4.88
CA LYS A 113 -12.16 7.07 -4.79
C LYS A 113 -11.82 7.79 -6.09
N ILE A 114 -12.53 8.89 -6.31
CA ILE A 114 -12.25 9.87 -7.37
C ILE A 114 -12.02 11.24 -6.77
N CYS A 115 -11.35 12.09 -7.49
CA CYS A 115 -11.15 13.49 -7.11
C CYS A 115 -11.29 14.43 -8.31
N ASP A 116 -11.45 15.72 -8.00
CA ASP A 116 -11.19 16.79 -8.95
C ASP A 116 -9.69 16.90 -9.26
N GLU A 117 -9.32 17.66 -10.29
CA GLU A 117 -7.91 17.81 -10.69
C GLU A 117 -7.04 18.43 -9.58
N SER A 118 -7.62 19.25 -8.71
CA SER A 118 -6.93 19.84 -7.57
C SER A 118 -6.87 18.97 -6.31
N LYS A 119 -7.54 17.82 -6.33
CA LYS A 119 -7.69 16.88 -5.20
C LYS A 119 -8.34 17.49 -3.94
N ARG A 120 -9.13 18.58 -4.10
CA ARG A 120 -9.86 19.20 -2.99
C ARG A 120 -11.17 18.50 -2.69
N GLU A 121 -11.83 18.02 -3.74
CA GLU A 121 -13.04 17.22 -3.62
C GLU A 121 -12.69 15.76 -3.87
N VAL A 122 -13.00 14.90 -2.89
CA VAL A 122 -12.77 13.45 -2.98
C VAL A 122 -14.07 12.73 -2.67
N VAL A 123 -14.47 11.80 -3.52
CA VAL A 123 -15.72 11.03 -3.39
C VAL A 123 -15.44 9.55 -3.53
N ASP A 124 -15.97 8.74 -2.63
CA ASP A 124 -15.95 7.29 -2.76
C ASP A 124 -17.02 6.87 -3.79
N ILE A 125 -16.58 6.12 -4.78
CA ILE A 125 -17.45 5.60 -5.86
C ILE A 125 -17.52 4.08 -5.88
N GLY A 126 -16.88 3.43 -4.90
CA GLY A 126 -16.74 1.98 -4.89
C GLY A 126 -16.01 1.48 -6.14
N TYR A 127 -16.59 0.51 -6.80
CA TYR A 127 -15.97 -0.15 -7.97
C TYR A 127 -16.51 0.31 -9.32
N ARG A 128 -17.40 1.31 -9.35
CA ARG A 128 -17.92 1.83 -10.62
C ARG A 128 -16.88 2.53 -11.47
N ASP A 129 -17.09 2.52 -12.77
CA ASP A 129 -16.24 3.24 -13.72
C ASP A 129 -16.40 4.77 -13.62
N ILE A 130 -15.32 5.50 -13.86
CA ILE A 130 -15.33 6.93 -14.15
C ILE A 130 -15.65 7.11 -15.63
N LYS A 131 -16.56 8.03 -15.96
CA LYS A 131 -16.91 8.35 -17.33
C LYS A 131 -16.14 9.58 -17.84
N MET A 132 -15.76 9.57 -19.10
CA MET A 132 -15.29 10.79 -19.75
C MET A 132 -16.43 11.81 -19.78
N GLY A 133 -16.10 13.06 -19.39
CA GLY A 133 -17.08 14.12 -19.19
C GLY A 133 -17.72 14.15 -17.81
N GLU A 134 -17.50 13.14 -16.94
CA GLU A 134 -17.91 13.19 -15.54
C GLU A 134 -17.12 14.29 -14.82
N ARG A 135 -17.82 15.19 -14.11
CA ARG A 135 -17.20 16.35 -13.48
C ARG A 135 -17.30 16.27 -11.96
N LEU A 136 -16.21 16.68 -11.31
CA LEU A 136 -16.13 16.91 -9.88
C LEU A 136 -15.34 18.20 -9.65
N GLY A 137 -15.79 19.09 -8.75
CA GLY A 137 -15.15 20.38 -8.53
C GLY A 137 -15.03 21.25 -9.79
N GLY A 138 -15.93 21.05 -10.79
CA GLY A 138 -15.88 21.79 -12.05
C GLY A 138 -14.90 21.26 -13.10
N THR A 139 -14.05 20.28 -12.77
CA THR A 139 -13.07 19.65 -13.66
C THR A 139 -13.43 18.21 -14.02
N GLN A 140 -12.70 17.56 -14.95
CA GLN A 140 -12.86 16.14 -15.22
C GLN A 140 -12.57 15.35 -13.94
N ALA A 141 -13.51 14.49 -13.51
CA ALA A 141 -13.25 13.57 -12.41
C ALA A 141 -12.13 12.59 -12.79
N ARG A 142 -11.15 12.43 -11.92
CA ARG A 142 -10.01 11.53 -12.11
C ARG A 142 -9.90 10.51 -10.97
N PRO A 143 -9.19 9.37 -11.16
CA PRO A 143 -8.85 8.47 -10.07
C PRO A 143 -8.13 9.22 -8.94
N PHE A 144 -8.51 8.98 -7.69
CA PHE A 144 -7.81 9.53 -6.52
C PHE A 144 -6.50 8.78 -6.28
N ILE A 145 -5.58 8.95 -7.21
CA ILE A 145 -4.25 8.32 -7.24
C ILE A 145 -3.19 9.41 -7.26
N VAL A 146 -2.08 9.18 -6.58
CA VAL A 146 -0.87 9.99 -6.69
C VAL A 146 -0.09 9.51 -7.90
N PHE A 147 -0.09 10.29 -8.97
CA PHE A 147 0.70 10.01 -10.15
C PHE A 147 2.19 10.31 -9.93
N PHE A 148 3.05 9.69 -10.70
CA PHE A 148 4.43 10.18 -10.81
C PHE A 148 4.40 11.66 -11.17
N GLN A 149 5.37 12.44 -10.63
CA GLN A 149 5.47 13.90 -10.71
C GLN A 149 4.53 14.66 -9.76
N GLU A 150 3.63 14.00 -9.04
CA GLU A 150 2.84 14.62 -7.98
C GLU A 150 3.51 14.42 -6.60
N ALA A 151 3.28 15.38 -5.70
CA ALA A 151 3.66 15.23 -4.31
C ALA A 151 2.86 14.09 -3.65
N VAL A 152 3.47 13.40 -2.69
CA VAL A 152 2.81 12.36 -1.86
C VAL A 152 2.25 13.03 -0.61
N PRO A 153 0.93 13.31 -0.54
CA PRO A 153 0.38 14.19 0.51
C PRO A 153 0.53 13.61 1.93
N ASN A 154 0.49 12.29 2.04
CA ASN A 154 0.53 11.60 3.33
C ASN A 154 1.96 11.23 3.79
N LEU A 155 3.01 11.73 3.11
CA LEU A 155 4.39 11.36 3.44
C LEU A 155 4.78 11.83 4.83
N ASP A 156 4.50 13.08 5.19
CA ASP A 156 4.86 13.64 6.51
C ASP A 156 4.17 12.86 7.63
N ARG A 157 2.90 12.54 7.45
CA ARG A 157 2.16 11.71 8.40
C ARG A 157 2.74 10.31 8.53
N ALA A 158 3.17 9.71 7.42
CA ALA A 158 3.86 8.41 7.43
C ALA A 158 5.19 8.48 8.18
N VAL A 159 5.97 9.56 7.99
CA VAL A 159 7.22 9.80 8.72
C VAL A 159 6.97 9.88 10.23
N GLU A 160 5.96 10.63 10.66
CA GLU A 160 5.56 10.71 12.07
C GLU A 160 5.28 9.31 12.65
N ILE A 161 4.42 8.53 11.98
CA ILE A 161 4.05 7.18 12.42
C ILE A 161 5.29 6.27 12.51
N VAL A 162 6.16 6.29 11.50
CA VAL A 162 7.37 5.45 11.47
C VAL A 162 8.36 5.85 12.55
N SER A 163 8.49 7.16 12.83
CA SER A 163 9.43 7.66 13.84
C SER A 163 9.08 7.24 15.28
N GLU A 164 7.85 6.81 15.51
CA GLU A 164 7.37 6.32 16.81
C GLU A 164 7.29 4.79 16.91
N ALA A 165 7.77 4.06 15.88
CA ALA A 165 7.67 2.62 15.84
C ALA A 165 8.55 1.91 16.87
N ASP A 166 7.97 0.99 17.65
CA ASP A 166 8.72 0.02 18.45
C ASP A 166 9.19 -1.16 17.61
N ILE A 167 8.46 -1.47 16.52
CA ILE A 167 8.79 -2.52 15.54
C ILE A 167 8.38 -2.00 14.17
N PHE A 168 9.26 -2.11 13.17
CA PHE A 168 8.98 -1.72 11.80
C PHE A 168 9.06 -2.92 10.86
N VAL A 169 8.04 -3.10 10.02
CA VAL A 169 7.93 -4.25 9.11
C VAL A 169 7.70 -3.75 7.69
N VAL A 170 8.44 -4.27 6.72
CA VAL A 170 8.21 -4.03 5.29
C VAL A 170 7.74 -5.32 4.66
N ILE A 171 6.62 -5.30 3.95
CA ILE A 171 6.03 -6.49 3.31
C ILE A 171 5.77 -6.23 1.83
N GLY A 172 6.36 -7.06 0.97
CA GLY A 172 6.09 -7.04 -0.47
C GLY A 172 6.45 -5.71 -1.15
N SER A 173 7.49 -5.03 -0.67
CA SER A 173 8.01 -3.80 -1.27
C SER A 173 9.49 -3.95 -1.59
N SER A 174 9.83 -3.67 -2.84
CA SER A 174 11.24 -3.66 -3.29
C SER A 174 12.04 -2.48 -2.74
N LEU A 175 11.41 -1.54 -2.01
CA LEU A 175 12.01 -0.28 -1.55
C LEU A 175 12.66 0.54 -2.69
N ALA A 176 12.09 0.47 -3.90
CA ALA A 176 12.62 1.15 -5.08
C ALA A 176 11.79 2.37 -5.52
N VAL A 177 10.61 2.59 -4.93
CA VAL A 177 9.72 3.73 -5.24
C VAL A 177 9.90 4.81 -4.20
N TYR A 178 10.48 5.92 -4.60
CA TYR A 178 10.64 7.09 -3.74
C TYR A 178 9.43 8.04 -3.91
N PRO A 179 9.04 8.79 -2.85
CA PRO A 179 9.71 8.89 -1.54
C PRO A 179 9.37 7.76 -0.55
N ALA A 180 8.39 6.91 -0.78
CA ALA A 180 7.93 5.88 0.16
C ALA A 180 9.07 4.94 0.63
N ALA A 181 10.00 4.59 -0.26
CA ALA A 181 11.17 3.77 0.07
C ALA A 181 12.06 4.38 1.16
N SER A 182 12.06 5.70 1.33
CA SER A 182 12.87 6.37 2.36
C SER A 182 12.33 6.21 3.77
N LEU A 183 11.06 5.78 3.94
CA LEU A 183 10.43 5.65 5.26
C LEU A 183 11.20 4.72 6.20
N ILE A 184 11.86 3.68 5.68
CA ILE A 184 12.70 2.79 6.49
C ILE A 184 13.81 3.52 7.26
N ASN A 185 14.26 4.68 6.77
CA ASN A 185 15.32 5.47 7.40
C ASN A 185 14.83 6.30 8.58
N TYR A 186 13.52 6.50 8.72
CA TYR A 186 12.91 7.26 9.80
C TYR A 186 12.58 6.40 11.03
N ALA A 187 12.61 5.07 10.91
CA ALA A 187 12.46 4.17 12.05
C ALA A 187 13.58 4.44 13.09
N PRO A 188 13.28 4.45 14.40
CA PRO A 188 14.28 4.67 15.46
C PRO A 188 15.49 3.77 15.31
N GLN A 189 16.64 4.21 15.82
CA GLN A 189 17.91 3.48 15.66
C GLN A 189 17.84 2.06 16.22
N ASP A 190 17.20 1.92 17.38
CA ASP A 190 17.09 0.63 18.10
C ASP A 190 15.82 -0.14 17.70
N CYS A 191 15.02 0.38 16.79
CA CYS A 191 13.81 -0.29 16.30
C CYS A 191 14.19 -1.53 15.47
N PRO A 192 13.78 -2.74 15.86
CA PRO A 192 13.95 -3.92 15.04
C PRO A 192 13.15 -3.78 13.75
N ILE A 193 13.83 -4.01 12.62
CA ILE A 193 13.23 -3.91 11.28
C ILE A 193 13.18 -5.30 10.66
N PHE A 194 12.01 -5.69 10.19
CA PHE A 194 11.80 -6.92 9.43
C PHE A 194 11.44 -6.59 7.98
N VAL A 195 11.98 -7.38 7.05
CA VAL A 195 11.60 -7.27 5.63
C VAL A 195 11.12 -8.63 5.15
N ILE A 196 9.90 -8.68 4.64
CA ILE A 196 9.25 -9.88 4.12
C ILE A 196 9.06 -9.72 2.62
N ASP A 197 9.83 -10.45 1.85
CA ASP A 197 9.74 -10.48 0.38
C ASP A 197 10.37 -11.78 -0.14
N PRO A 198 9.85 -12.41 -1.18
CA PRO A 198 10.48 -13.60 -1.79
C PRO A 198 11.80 -13.28 -2.51
N LYS A 199 12.01 -12.01 -2.88
CA LYS A 199 13.22 -11.54 -3.55
C LYS A 199 14.08 -10.71 -2.59
N PRO A 200 15.42 -10.75 -2.70
CA PRO A 200 16.28 -9.90 -1.88
C PRO A 200 15.97 -8.41 -2.08
N VAL A 201 15.93 -7.68 -0.97
CA VAL A 201 15.71 -6.22 -0.95
C VAL A 201 16.97 -5.55 -0.43
N SER A 202 17.45 -4.52 -1.14
CA SER A 202 18.63 -3.77 -0.74
C SER A 202 18.25 -2.59 0.14
N THR A 203 18.89 -2.47 1.32
CA THR A 203 18.71 -1.35 2.24
C THR A 203 20.00 -1.08 3.00
N ARG A 204 20.19 0.17 3.47
CA ARG A 204 21.33 0.56 4.31
C ARG A 204 21.08 0.28 5.79
N ARG A 205 19.84 0.01 6.19
CA ARG A 205 19.48 -0.32 7.57
C ARG A 205 19.75 -1.79 7.85
N SER A 206 20.15 -2.10 9.06
CA SER A 206 20.20 -3.49 9.54
C SER A 206 18.77 -4.02 9.63
N VAL A 207 18.49 -5.15 8.97
CA VAL A 207 17.15 -5.75 8.91
C VAL A 207 17.21 -7.25 9.14
N THR A 208 16.17 -7.80 9.71
CA THR A 208 15.91 -9.23 9.70
C THR A 208 15.11 -9.58 8.46
N PHE A 209 15.75 -10.26 7.50
CA PHE A 209 15.10 -10.62 6.25
C PHE A 209 14.37 -11.97 6.37
N ILE A 210 13.11 -11.99 6.01
CA ILE A 210 12.25 -13.18 5.94
C ILE A 210 11.95 -13.44 4.46
N GLN A 211 12.76 -14.29 3.83
CA GLN A 211 12.66 -14.60 2.40
C GLN A 211 11.50 -15.57 2.12
N LYS A 212 10.29 -15.05 2.18
CA LYS A 212 9.04 -15.81 1.99
C LYS A 212 8.02 -14.95 1.25
N LYS A 213 6.99 -15.61 0.68
CA LYS A 213 5.77 -14.92 0.25
C LYS A 213 5.10 -14.25 1.45
N ALA A 214 4.27 -13.26 1.19
CA ALA A 214 3.67 -12.45 2.26
C ALA A 214 2.86 -13.31 3.26
N SER A 215 2.04 -14.25 2.79
CA SER A 215 1.20 -15.10 3.65
C SER A 215 2.01 -15.98 4.61
N GLU A 216 3.13 -16.53 4.15
CA GLU A 216 4.01 -17.34 4.98
C GLU A 216 4.91 -16.46 5.87
N GLY A 217 5.33 -15.32 5.33
CA GLY A 217 6.25 -14.40 5.99
C GLY A 217 5.63 -13.70 7.20
N VAL A 218 4.35 -13.30 7.12
CA VAL A 218 3.66 -12.69 8.29
C VAL A 218 3.43 -13.72 9.39
N ALA A 219 3.13 -14.97 9.05
CA ALA A 219 3.03 -16.04 10.04
C ALA A 219 4.38 -16.30 10.74
N ASP A 220 5.51 -16.31 9.99
CA ASP A 220 6.86 -16.41 10.57
C ASP A 220 7.20 -15.20 11.45
N LEU A 221 6.83 -13.98 11.02
CA LEU A 221 6.99 -12.78 11.84
C LEU A 221 6.27 -12.91 13.17
N ALA A 222 5.00 -13.33 13.18
CA ALA A 222 4.22 -13.52 14.41
C ALA A 222 4.91 -14.47 15.38
N MET A 223 5.43 -15.60 14.89
CA MET A 223 6.21 -16.54 15.72
C MET A 223 7.47 -15.89 16.30
N ARG A 224 8.21 -15.11 15.52
CA ARG A 224 9.42 -14.39 15.98
C ARG A 224 9.11 -13.33 17.02
N LEU A 225 7.93 -12.71 16.93
CA LEU A 225 7.42 -11.75 17.91
C LEU A 225 6.82 -12.42 19.16
N GLY A 226 6.76 -13.76 19.18
CA GLY A 226 6.24 -14.53 20.32
C GLY A 226 4.72 -14.46 20.48
N VAL A 227 3.98 -14.19 19.39
CA VAL A 227 2.51 -14.10 19.40
C VAL A 227 1.87 -15.17 18.52
N ASP A 228 0.72 -15.65 18.96
CA ASP A 228 -0.08 -16.63 18.22
C ASP A 228 -1.35 -15.97 17.66
N ILE A 229 -1.24 -15.52 16.40
CA ILE A 229 -2.33 -14.84 15.70
C ILE A 229 -3.52 -15.74 15.35
N ASN A 230 -3.37 -17.07 15.49
CA ASN A 230 -4.44 -18.04 15.21
C ASN A 230 -5.29 -18.35 16.48
N LYS A 231 -4.86 -17.92 17.68
CA LYS A 231 -5.67 -18.04 18.87
C LYS A 231 -6.91 -17.14 18.79
N LYS A 232 -8.07 -17.79 18.91
CA LYS A 232 -9.37 -17.13 19.04
C LYS A 232 -9.49 -16.38 20.35
#